data_848917db3e777427988934db107fb1f2
#
_entry.id   848917db3e777427988934db107fb1f2
#
_cell.length_a   1.000
_cell.length_b   1.000
_cell.length_c   1.000
_cell.angle_alpha   90.00
_cell.angle_beta   90.00
_cell.angle_gamma   90.00
#
_symmetry.space_group_name_H-M   'P 1'
#
loop_
_entity.id
_entity.type
_entity.pdbx_description
1 polymer ?
#
loop_
_entity_poly.entity_id
_entity_poly.type
_entity_poly.pdbx_seq_one_letter_code
_entity_poly.pdbx_strand_id
1 'polypeptide(L)'
;MSVLFGVDKILISEMVPWKNQRIGMVTNEGATTQNLVPSRLALQKAGFNLKKLFSPEHGISAKGADGAPMLNGVDELTDLPIISLYGPKLAPTADDLTDIDLILFDVPDIGVRFYTYLWTLSYLLETSAKHQIPLIILDRPNPISGAMHLNEGPWLNPNCASFIGRWPMPIRHGCTLGELALYY
;
A
#
# COMPACT_ATOMS: atom_id res chain seq x y z
N MET A 1 -25.40 6.18 -0.76
CA MET A 1 -24.36 6.12 -1.79
C MET A 1 -23.34 5.07 -1.37
N SER A 2 -22.99 4.13 -2.25
CA SER A 2 -21.88 3.19 -1.98
C SER A 2 -20.56 3.90 -2.25
N VAL A 3 -19.57 3.69 -1.39
CA VAL A 3 -18.22 4.19 -1.61
C VAL A 3 -17.48 3.24 -2.56
N LEU A 4 -16.91 3.76 -3.64
CA LEU A 4 -16.02 3.00 -4.52
C LEU A 4 -14.57 3.23 -4.07
N PHE A 5 -13.84 2.15 -3.82
CA PHE A 5 -12.40 2.21 -3.57
C PHE A 5 -11.63 2.47 -4.88
N GLY A 6 -10.37 2.86 -4.78
CA GLY A 6 -9.53 3.05 -5.95
C GLY A 6 -9.50 1.84 -6.87
N VAL A 7 -9.43 0.62 -6.31
CA VAL A 7 -9.49 -0.64 -7.07
C VAL A 7 -10.81 -0.80 -7.83
N ASP A 8 -11.96 -0.47 -7.23
CA ASP A 8 -13.25 -0.57 -7.91
C ASP A 8 -13.33 0.39 -9.09
N LYS A 9 -12.80 1.62 -8.92
CA LYS A 9 -12.77 2.64 -9.99
C LYS A 9 -11.99 2.17 -11.21
N ILE A 10 -10.82 1.56 -11.03
CA ILE A 10 -10.03 1.08 -12.17
C ILE A 10 -10.61 -0.17 -12.81
N LEU A 11 -11.31 -1.03 -12.04
CA LEU A 11 -11.97 -2.22 -12.57
C LEU A 11 -13.17 -1.91 -13.47
N ILE A 12 -13.88 -0.80 -13.19
CA ILE A 12 -15.01 -0.35 -14.03
C ILE A 12 -14.61 0.63 -15.12
N SER A 13 -13.35 1.07 -15.16
CA SER A 13 -12.86 2.01 -16.16
C SER A 13 -12.71 1.31 -17.51
N GLU A 14 -13.28 1.91 -18.56
CA GLU A 14 -13.15 1.41 -19.94
C GLU A 14 -11.70 1.47 -20.43
N MET A 15 -10.89 2.40 -19.92
CA MET A 15 -9.52 2.59 -20.34
C MET A 15 -8.60 2.84 -19.13
N VAL A 16 -7.62 1.95 -18.98
CA VAL A 16 -6.52 2.10 -18.03
C VAL A 16 -5.21 2.03 -18.81
N PRO A 17 -4.57 3.17 -19.13
CA PRO A 17 -3.42 3.22 -20.07
C PRO A 17 -2.23 2.34 -19.67
N TRP A 18 -2.05 2.12 -18.38
CA TRP A 18 -0.93 1.35 -17.80
C TRP A 18 -1.30 -0.13 -17.51
N LYS A 19 -2.47 -0.60 -17.91
CA LYS A 19 -2.95 -1.97 -17.63
C LYS A 19 -1.98 -3.07 -18.07
N ASN A 20 -1.30 -2.87 -19.18
CA ASN A 20 -0.36 -3.83 -19.78
C ASN A 20 1.09 -3.66 -19.30
N GLN A 21 1.39 -2.62 -18.51
CA GLN A 21 2.72 -2.44 -17.91
C GLN A 21 3.01 -3.57 -16.93
N ARG A 22 4.28 -3.88 -16.71
CA ARG A 22 4.70 -4.87 -15.71
C ARG A 22 4.53 -4.28 -14.32
N ILE A 23 3.54 -4.77 -13.57
CA ILE A 23 3.10 -4.20 -12.30
C ILE A 23 3.63 -5.01 -11.13
N GLY A 24 4.34 -4.33 -10.20
CA GLY A 24 4.57 -4.82 -8.85
C GLY A 24 3.49 -4.25 -7.91
N MET A 25 2.70 -5.10 -7.26
CA MET A 25 1.59 -4.65 -6.43
C MET A 25 1.91 -4.80 -4.94
N VAL A 26 1.85 -3.70 -4.21
CA VAL A 26 1.92 -3.69 -2.73
C VAL A 26 0.53 -3.89 -2.18
N THR A 27 0.31 -4.99 -1.44
CA THR A 27 -1.03 -5.38 -0.99
C THR A 27 -0.99 -6.36 0.17
N ASN A 28 -2.13 -6.60 0.77
CA ASN A 28 -2.38 -7.67 1.74
C ASN A 28 -3.84 -8.16 1.66
N GLU A 29 -4.20 -9.08 2.54
CA GLU A 29 -5.54 -9.68 2.61
C GLU A 29 -6.65 -8.68 2.95
N GLY A 30 -6.33 -7.57 3.62
CA GLY A 30 -7.28 -6.49 3.90
C GLY A 30 -7.65 -5.65 2.66
N ALA A 31 -6.86 -5.74 1.58
CA ALA A 31 -7.11 -5.04 0.34
C ALA A 31 -8.12 -5.79 -0.52
N THR A 32 -9.37 -5.34 -0.51
CA THR A 32 -10.49 -5.94 -1.26
C THR A 32 -11.21 -4.90 -2.10
N THR A 33 -11.94 -5.36 -3.11
CA THR A 33 -13.02 -4.58 -3.75
C THR A 33 -14.17 -4.36 -2.76
N GLN A 34 -15.13 -3.48 -3.09
CA GLN A 34 -16.33 -3.31 -2.25
C GLN A 34 -17.15 -4.61 -2.10
N ASN A 35 -16.98 -5.58 -3.01
CA ASN A 35 -17.62 -6.89 -2.96
C ASN A 35 -16.79 -7.94 -2.22
N LEU A 36 -15.80 -7.52 -1.45
CA LEU A 36 -14.90 -8.36 -0.65
C LEU A 36 -14.07 -9.38 -1.46
N VAL A 37 -13.87 -9.12 -2.75
CA VAL A 37 -12.92 -9.89 -3.56
C VAL A 37 -11.51 -9.33 -3.34
N PRO A 38 -10.49 -10.16 -3.02
CA PRO A 38 -9.12 -9.68 -2.89
C PRO A 38 -8.68 -8.89 -4.13
N SER A 39 -8.18 -7.67 -3.93
CA SER A 39 -7.87 -6.75 -5.04
C SER A 39 -6.89 -7.33 -6.04
N ARG A 40 -5.85 -8.04 -5.56
CA ARG A 40 -4.85 -8.71 -6.40
C ARG A 40 -5.48 -9.75 -7.35
N LEU A 41 -6.45 -10.52 -6.84
CA LEU A 41 -7.18 -11.50 -7.64
C LEU A 41 -8.11 -10.82 -8.64
N ALA A 42 -8.83 -9.78 -8.22
CA ALA A 42 -9.74 -9.03 -9.07
C ALA A 42 -9.00 -8.37 -10.25
N LEU A 43 -7.86 -7.75 -9.98
CA LEU A 43 -7.01 -7.12 -11.00
C LEU A 43 -6.41 -8.15 -11.96
N GLN A 44 -5.89 -9.28 -11.45
CA GLN A 44 -5.36 -10.35 -12.29
C GLN A 44 -6.45 -10.91 -13.24
N LYS A 45 -7.65 -11.20 -12.70
CA LYS A 45 -8.80 -11.67 -13.50
C LYS A 45 -9.27 -10.64 -14.54
N ALA A 46 -9.14 -9.35 -14.24
CA ALA A 46 -9.42 -8.26 -15.18
C ALA A 46 -8.32 -8.07 -16.24
N GLY A 47 -7.23 -8.86 -16.20
CA GLY A 47 -6.16 -8.84 -17.18
C GLY A 47 -5.09 -7.78 -16.97
N PHE A 48 -4.93 -7.25 -15.75
CA PHE A 48 -3.77 -6.43 -15.38
C PHE A 48 -2.51 -7.31 -15.32
N ASN A 49 -1.40 -6.80 -15.86
CA ASN A 49 -0.15 -7.53 -15.96
C ASN A 49 0.64 -7.51 -14.64
N LEU A 50 0.08 -8.12 -13.59
CA LEU A 50 0.77 -8.26 -12.31
C LEU A 50 1.93 -9.24 -12.44
N LYS A 51 3.12 -8.86 -11.99
CA LYS A 51 4.35 -9.67 -12.04
C LYS A 51 4.73 -10.25 -10.69
N LYS A 52 4.57 -9.47 -9.63
CA LYS A 52 4.87 -9.85 -8.27
C LYS A 52 4.06 -9.04 -7.27
N LEU A 53 3.95 -9.58 -6.06
CA LEU A 53 3.35 -8.92 -4.94
C LEU A 53 4.43 -8.48 -3.95
N PHE A 54 4.25 -7.33 -3.34
CA PHE A 54 5.04 -6.86 -2.23
C PHE A 54 4.16 -6.86 -0.98
N SER A 55 4.59 -7.54 0.09
CA SER A 55 3.83 -7.61 1.33
C SER A 55 4.43 -6.69 2.40
N PRO A 56 3.61 -5.86 3.06
CA PRO A 56 4.05 -5.04 4.19
C PRO A 56 4.22 -5.88 5.46
N GLU A 57 4.38 -5.23 6.62
CA GLU A 57 4.33 -5.87 7.94
C GLU A 57 3.08 -6.78 8.06
N HIS A 58 3.17 -7.84 8.83
CA HIS A 58 2.21 -8.95 8.94
C HIS A 58 2.06 -9.83 7.69
N GLY A 59 2.78 -9.53 6.60
CA GLY A 59 2.77 -10.33 5.36
C GLY A 59 1.49 -10.19 4.53
N ILE A 60 1.38 -11.00 3.48
CA ILE A 60 0.23 -10.95 2.57
C ILE A 60 -1.08 -11.37 3.28
N SER A 61 -1.02 -12.33 4.19
CA SER A 61 -2.17 -12.81 4.95
C SER A 61 -2.61 -11.87 6.09
N ALA A 62 -1.82 -10.85 6.39
CA ALA A 62 -2.00 -9.96 7.53
C ALA A 62 -2.12 -10.68 8.90
N LYS A 63 -1.51 -11.88 9.02
CA LYS A 63 -1.54 -12.73 10.23
C LYS A 63 -0.17 -12.90 10.87
N GLY A 64 0.88 -12.33 10.30
CA GLY A 64 2.22 -12.36 10.90
C GLY A 64 2.24 -11.70 12.28
N ALA A 65 3.09 -12.17 13.16
CA ALA A 65 3.25 -11.58 14.50
C ALA A 65 3.86 -10.16 14.40
N ASP A 66 3.52 -9.31 15.35
CA ASP A 66 4.05 -7.95 15.45
C ASP A 66 5.57 -7.95 15.45
N GLY A 67 6.18 -7.13 14.63
CA GLY A 67 7.64 -6.98 14.57
C GLY A 67 8.41 -8.20 14.03
N ALA A 68 7.74 -9.30 13.69
CA ALA A 68 8.40 -10.47 13.14
C ALA A 68 8.74 -10.27 11.65
N PRO A 69 9.97 -10.62 11.21
CA PRO A 69 10.30 -10.60 9.79
C PRO A 69 9.37 -11.49 8.97
N MET A 70 8.89 -10.97 7.84
CA MET A 70 8.07 -11.73 6.90
C MET A 70 8.96 -12.34 5.81
N LEU A 71 8.63 -13.56 5.41
CA LEU A 71 9.37 -14.27 4.38
C LEU A 71 8.79 -14.01 2.99
N ASN A 72 9.63 -14.16 1.99
CA ASN A 72 9.18 -14.27 0.60
C ASN A 72 8.42 -15.58 0.38
N GLY A 73 7.57 -15.63 -0.63
CA GLY A 73 6.76 -16.81 -0.92
C GLY A 73 6.06 -16.73 -2.27
N VAL A 74 4.99 -17.48 -2.40
CA VAL A 74 4.08 -17.44 -3.56
C VAL A 74 2.66 -17.28 -3.02
N ASP A 75 1.87 -16.41 -3.66
CA ASP A 75 0.48 -16.18 -3.29
C ASP A 75 -0.42 -17.31 -3.82
N GLU A 76 -1.13 -17.98 -2.93
CA GLU A 76 -2.01 -19.11 -3.27
C GLU A 76 -3.17 -18.74 -4.19
N LEU A 77 -3.57 -17.45 -4.24
CA LEU A 77 -4.70 -16.99 -5.05
C LEU A 77 -4.32 -16.62 -6.50
N THR A 78 -3.09 -16.17 -6.71
CA THR A 78 -2.65 -15.59 -7.99
C THR A 78 -1.45 -16.30 -8.59
N ASP A 79 -0.83 -17.21 -7.85
CA ASP A 79 0.44 -17.89 -8.18
C ASP A 79 1.62 -16.91 -8.41
N LEU A 80 1.48 -15.65 -7.93
CA LEU A 80 2.52 -14.63 -8.07
C LEU A 80 3.55 -14.73 -6.95
N PRO A 81 4.83 -14.42 -7.23
CA PRO A 81 5.85 -14.33 -6.21
C PRO A 81 5.54 -13.19 -5.23
N ILE A 82 5.73 -13.45 -3.95
CA ILE A 82 5.62 -12.48 -2.86
C ILE A 82 7.02 -12.10 -2.40
N ILE A 83 7.30 -10.80 -2.38
CA ILE A 83 8.51 -10.21 -1.81
C ILE A 83 8.14 -9.44 -0.56
N SER A 84 8.75 -9.79 0.56
CA SER A 84 8.52 -9.09 1.82
C SER A 84 9.19 -7.72 1.83
N LEU A 85 8.44 -6.73 2.32
CA LEU A 85 8.92 -5.39 2.65
C LEU A 85 9.01 -5.18 4.17
N TYR A 86 9.09 -6.26 4.95
CA TYR A 86 9.24 -6.17 6.39
C TYR A 86 10.23 -7.20 6.94
N GLY A 87 11.32 -6.70 7.51
CA GLY A 87 12.42 -7.49 8.03
C GLY A 87 13.76 -6.87 7.64
N PRO A 88 14.60 -7.55 6.87
CA PRO A 88 15.91 -7.02 6.44
C PRO A 88 15.82 -5.77 5.55
N LYS A 89 14.68 -5.55 4.91
CA LYS A 89 14.40 -4.38 4.07
C LYS A 89 12.97 -3.88 4.32
N LEU A 90 12.77 -2.57 4.13
CA LEU A 90 11.47 -1.90 4.29
C LEU A 90 10.95 -1.33 2.96
N ALA A 91 11.70 -1.55 1.87
CA ALA A 91 11.34 -1.13 0.52
C ALA A 91 11.91 -2.12 -0.50
N PRO A 92 11.37 -2.16 -1.74
CA PRO A 92 11.96 -2.94 -2.81
C PRO A 92 13.39 -2.49 -3.13
N THR A 93 14.26 -3.44 -3.41
CA THR A 93 15.62 -3.17 -3.93
C THR A 93 15.58 -2.98 -5.45
N ALA A 94 16.68 -2.52 -6.04
CA ALA A 94 16.80 -2.44 -7.50
C ALA A 94 16.53 -3.80 -8.18
N ASP A 95 17.04 -4.90 -7.59
CA ASP A 95 16.82 -6.25 -8.11
C ASP A 95 15.35 -6.67 -8.05
N ASP A 96 14.64 -6.28 -7.00
CA ASP A 96 13.20 -6.54 -6.90
C ASP A 96 12.38 -5.82 -7.99
N LEU A 97 12.93 -4.74 -8.54
CA LEU A 97 12.29 -3.85 -9.50
C LEU A 97 12.70 -4.06 -10.96
N THR A 98 13.65 -4.97 -11.26
CA THR A 98 14.20 -5.14 -12.61
C THR A 98 13.18 -5.44 -13.70
N ASP A 99 12.08 -6.09 -13.37
CA ASP A 99 11.01 -6.48 -14.29
C ASP A 99 9.69 -5.69 -14.03
N ILE A 100 9.78 -4.54 -13.37
CA ILE A 100 8.64 -3.70 -12.98
C ILE A 100 8.71 -2.34 -13.68
N ASP A 101 7.61 -1.96 -14.34
CA ASP A 101 7.44 -0.66 -14.97
C ASP A 101 6.61 0.29 -14.09
N LEU A 102 5.82 -0.27 -13.16
CA LEU A 102 4.86 0.45 -12.34
C LEU A 102 4.71 -0.23 -10.97
N ILE A 103 4.71 0.56 -9.92
CA ILE A 103 4.31 0.10 -8.57
C ILE A 103 2.85 0.50 -8.34
N LEU A 104 2.03 -0.47 -7.96
CA LEU A 104 0.63 -0.24 -7.58
C LEU A 104 0.50 -0.47 -6.08
N PHE A 105 -0.02 0.50 -5.36
CA PHE A 105 -0.24 0.40 -3.90
C PHE A 105 -1.73 0.29 -3.60
N ASP A 106 -2.12 -0.81 -2.96
CA ASP A 106 -3.47 -1.04 -2.45
C ASP A 106 -3.40 -1.76 -1.11
N VAL A 107 -3.28 -0.99 -0.04
CA VAL A 107 -3.30 -1.47 1.34
C VAL A 107 -4.22 -0.55 2.13
N PRO A 108 -5.18 -1.07 2.92
CA PRO A 108 -6.04 -0.24 3.75
C PRO A 108 -5.28 0.40 4.90
N ASP A 109 -5.69 1.60 5.28
CA ASP A 109 -5.25 2.31 6.47
C ASP A 109 -6.36 2.36 7.53
N ILE A 110 -6.02 2.71 8.75
CA ILE A 110 -6.97 2.87 9.86
C ILE A 110 -7.01 4.30 10.43
N GLY A 111 -6.29 5.25 9.84
CA GLY A 111 -6.35 6.67 10.17
C GLY A 111 -5.51 7.08 11.37
N VAL A 112 -4.52 6.26 11.78
CA VAL A 112 -3.65 6.57 12.92
C VAL A 112 -2.16 6.45 12.58
N ARG A 113 -1.37 7.39 13.10
CA ARG A 113 0.05 7.52 12.79
C ARG A 113 0.89 6.27 13.08
N PHE A 114 0.59 5.53 14.12
CA PHE A 114 1.36 4.35 14.51
C PHE A 114 1.03 3.11 13.68
N TYR A 115 0.06 3.17 12.76
CA TYR A 115 -0.24 2.07 11.84
C TYR A 115 0.77 2.06 10.68
N THR A 116 1.47 0.94 10.52
CA THR A 116 2.74 0.90 9.78
C THR A 116 2.61 0.98 8.27
N TYR A 117 1.43 0.77 7.71
CA TYR A 117 1.24 0.76 6.26
C TYR A 117 1.42 2.14 5.61
N LEU A 118 1.11 3.22 6.33
CA LEU A 118 1.48 4.57 5.92
C LEU A 118 3.01 4.69 5.73
N TRP A 119 3.78 4.10 6.63
CA TRP A 119 5.24 4.19 6.57
C TRP A 119 5.81 3.30 5.49
N THR A 120 5.20 2.14 5.22
CA THR A 120 5.51 1.34 4.03
C THR A 120 5.30 2.17 2.74
N LEU A 121 4.18 2.92 2.64
CA LEU A 121 3.95 3.83 1.51
C LEU A 121 5.03 4.90 1.41
N SER A 122 5.46 5.47 2.53
CA SER A 122 6.51 6.49 2.55
C SER A 122 7.86 5.98 2.00
N TYR A 123 8.25 4.76 2.33
CA TYR A 123 9.45 4.13 1.76
C TYR A 123 9.30 3.84 0.27
N LEU A 124 8.08 3.53 -0.17
CA LEU A 124 7.79 3.33 -1.59
C LEU A 124 7.86 4.62 -2.40
N LEU A 125 7.43 5.76 -1.84
CA LEU A 125 7.58 7.08 -2.46
C LEU A 125 9.06 7.40 -2.71
N GLU A 126 9.90 7.21 -1.69
CA GLU A 126 11.36 7.38 -1.82
C GLU A 126 11.97 6.44 -2.86
N THR A 127 11.56 5.16 -2.85
CA THR A 127 12.05 4.14 -3.79
C THR A 127 11.61 4.44 -5.22
N SER A 128 10.35 4.80 -5.40
CA SER A 128 9.77 5.20 -6.69
C SER A 128 10.52 6.39 -7.30
N ALA A 129 10.77 7.43 -6.51
CA ALA A 129 11.54 8.58 -6.95
C ALA A 129 12.99 8.22 -7.31
N LYS A 130 13.66 7.43 -6.46
CA LYS A 130 15.04 7.00 -6.67
C LYS A 130 15.23 6.17 -7.94
N HIS A 131 14.30 5.26 -8.22
CA HIS A 131 14.38 4.34 -9.37
C HIS A 131 13.59 4.82 -10.59
N GLN A 132 12.95 5.98 -10.51
CA GLN A 132 12.12 6.56 -11.57
C GLN A 132 11.01 5.63 -12.06
N ILE A 133 10.44 4.83 -11.15
CA ILE A 133 9.31 3.93 -11.42
C ILE A 133 8.04 4.60 -10.90
N PRO A 134 7.01 4.82 -11.73
CA PRO A 134 5.75 5.40 -11.29
C PRO A 134 5.10 4.62 -10.14
N LEU A 135 4.50 5.33 -9.19
CA LEU A 135 3.72 4.77 -8.10
C LEU A 135 2.27 5.26 -8.24
N ILE A 136 1.34 4.32 -8.34
CA ILE A 136 -0.10 4.60 -8.34
C ILE A 136 -0.71 4.07 -7.05
N ILE A 137 -1.49 4.90 -6.37
CA ILE A 137 -2.18 4.55 -5.14
C ILE A 137 -3.66 4.33 -5.44
N LEU A 138 -4.15 3.13 -5.15
CA LEU A 138 -5.57 2.81 -5.18
C LEU A 138 -6.19 3.24 -3.86
N ASP A 139 -6.50 4.52 -3.77
CA ASP A 139 -6.84 5.19 -2.52
C ASP A 139 -8.15 4.64 -1.91
N ARG A 140 -8.22 4.71 -0.59
CA ARG A 140 -9.33 4.23 0.24
C ARG A 140 -9.73 5.30 1.25
N PRO A 141 -11.00 5.39 1.63
CA PRO A 141 -11.41 6.35 2.64
C PRO A 141 -10.76 6.06 3.98
N ASN A 142 -10.46 7.12 4.72
CA ASN A 142 -10.04 6.99 6.12
C ASN A 142 -11.24 6.48 6.96
N PRO A 143 -11.16 5.31 7.60
CA PRO A 143 -12.30 4.67 8.24
C PRO A 143 -12.77 5.38 9.51
N ILE A 144 -11.92 6.22 10.11
CA ILE A 144 -12.26 6.97 11.32
C ILE A 144 -12.55 8.46 11.05
N SER A 145 -12.83 8.82 9.78
CA SER A 145 -13.24 10.14 9.32
C SER A 145 -12.12 11.00 8.72
N GLY A 146 -12.45 11.71 7.65
CA GLY A 146 -11.63 12.79 7.06
C GLY A 146 -11.90 14.19 7.63
N ALA A 147 -12.69 14.30 8.70
CA ALA A 147 -13.02 15.60 9.29
C ALA A 147 -11.86 16.16 10.11
N MET A 148 -11.29 17.27 9.69
CA MET A 148 -10.08 17.88 10.31
C MET A 148 -10.25 18.19 11.80
N HIS A 149 -11.46 18.56 12.25
CA HIS A 149 -11.73 18.85 13.66
C HIS A 149 -11.70 17.61 14.56
N LEU A 150 -11.65 16.42 13.98
CA LEU A 150 -11.50 15.15 14.69
C LEU A 150 -10.03 14.69 14.76
N ASN A 151 -9.08 15.45 14.22
CA ASN A 151 -7.67 15.14 14.40
C ASN A 151 -7.31 15.23 15.89
N GLU A 152 -6.53 14.26 16.37
CA GLU A 152 -6.34 14.08 17.82
C GLU A 152 -4.94 13.56 18.15
N GLY A 153 -4.49 13.92 19.36
CA GLY A 153 -3.22 13.51 19.93
C GLY A 153 -2.06 14.41 19.55
N PRO A 154 -0.92 14.25 20.26
CA PRO A 154 0.26 15.09 20.05
C PRO A 154 0.91 14.84 18.68
N TRP A 155 1.47 15.90 18.11
CA TRP A 155 2.35 15.80 16.96
C TRP A 155 3.60 15.01 17.32
N LEU A 156 4.08 14.21 16.35
CA LEU A 156 5.35 13.50 16.52
C LEU A 156 6.50 14.50 16.64
N ASN A 157 7.28 14.37 17.72
CA ASN A 157 8.54 15.06 17.80
C ASN A 157 9.53 14.39 16.82
N PRO A 158 10.20 15.15 15.92
CA PRO A 158 11.16 14.59 14.96
C PRO A 158 12.26 13.74 15.62
N ASN A 159 12.66 14.08 16.85
CA ASN A 159 13.67 13.30 17.60
C ASN A 159 13.17 11.92 18.05
N CYS A 160 11.86 11.66 17.96
CA CYS A 160 11.22 10.38 18.26
C CYS A 160 10.83 9.61 16.98
N ALA A 161 11.35 10.02 15.81
CA ALA A 161 11.05 9.34 14.57
C ALA A 161 11.51 7.88 14.58
N SER A 162 10.66 6.99 14.09
CA SER A 162 10.90 5.54 14.03
C SER A 162 10.06 4.91 12.92
N PHE A 163 10.11 3.59 12.78
CA PHE A 163 9.26 2.87 11.82
C PHE A 163 7.76 3.07 12.08
N ILE A 164 7.32 3.36 13.30
CA ILE A 164 5.91 3.64 13.62
C ILE A 164 5.57 5.13 13.64
N GLY A 165 6.41 5.96 13.04
CA GLY A 165 6.21 7.41 12.95
C GLY A 165 7.43 8.09 12.36
N ARG A 166 7.42 8.39 11.06
CA ARG A 166 8.58 8.98 10.37
C ARG A 166 8.52 10.50 10.33
N TRP A 167 7.31 11.07 10.24
CA TRP A 167 7.11 12.50 10.02
C TRP A 167 6.17 13.14 11.05
N PRO A 168 6.31 14.45 11.29
CA PRO A 168 5.43 15.18 12.20
C PRO A 168 3.98 15.16 11.73
N MET A 169 3.13 14.49 12.48
CA MET A 169 1.69 14.46 12.30
C MET A 169 1.01 14.06 13.62
N PRO A 170 -0.29 14.37 13.83
CA PRO A 170 -1.03 13.93 15.02
C PRO A 170 -1.20 12.40 15.05
N ILE A 171 -1.59 11.85 16.20
CA ILE A 171 -1.85 10.42 16.33
C ILE A 171 -3.00 10.02 15.41
N ARG A 172 -4.15 10.67 15.52
CA ARG A 172 -5.27 10.52 14.61
C ARG A 172 -5.15 11.57 13.51
N HIS A 173 -5.06 11.15 12.27
CA HIS A 173 -5.05 12.03 11.11
C HIS A 173 -6.35 11.89 10.30
N GLY A 174 -6.78 12.97 9.67
CA GLY A 174 -8.01 13.00 8.88
C GLY A 174 -7.77 12.82 7.38
N CYS A 175 -6.65 12.25 6.96
CA CYS A 175 -6.27 12.10 5.56
C CYS A 175 -6.41 10.65 5.09
N THR A 176 -6.64 10.46 3.80
CA THR A 176 -6.42 9.18 3.12
C THR A 176 -4.92 8.96 2.87
N LEU A 177 -4.52 7.73 2.52
CA LEU A 177 -3.13 7.46 2.14
C LEU A 177 -2.72 8.21 0.87
N GLY A 178 -3.65 8.37 -0.09
CA GLY A 178 -3.41 9.17 -1.29
C GLY A 178 -3.16 10.64 -0.99
N GLU A 179 -3.93 11.24 -0.07
CA GLU A 179 -3.72 12.62 0.38
C GLU A 179 -2.39 12.78 1.11
N LEU A 180 -2.03 11.84 1.98
CA LEU A 180 -0.73 11.85 2.67
C LEU A 180 0.43 11.71 1.68
N ALA A 181 0.31 10.87 0.67
CA ALA A 181 1.34 10.72 -0.35
C ALA A 181 1.56 11.99 -1.20
N LEU A 182 0.55 12.84 -1.34
CA LEU A 182 0.68 14.16 -1.98
C LEU A 182 1.29 15.22 -1.05
N TYR A 183 1.16 15.03 0.25
CA TYR A 183 1.72 15.94 1.26
C TYR A 183 3.23 15.71 1.46
N TYR A 184 3.71 14.50 1.32
CA TYR A 184 5.11 14.10 1.50
C TYR A 184 5.91 14.11 0.19
#